data_af435ea4ac86ba9a229abdaface46b2d
#
_entry.id   af435ea4ac86ba9a229abdaface46b2d
#
_cell.length_a   1.000
_cell.length_b   1.000
_cell.length_c   1.000
_cell.angle_alpha   90.00
_cell.angle_beta   90.00
_cell.angle_gamma   90.00
#
_symmetry.space_group_name_H-M   'P 1'
#
loop_
_entity.id
_entity.type
_entity.pdbx_description
1 polymer ?
#
loop_
_entity_poly.entity_id
_entity_poly.type
_entity_poly.pdbx_seq_one_letter_code
_entity_poly.pdbx_strand_id
1 'polypeptide(L)' 'DYELLLRKFKLFDHDVQRYGPTAGLTRRERLESAMARNQALDENALAVKHALESKIVDEENPTWKYSVWKNNPGLDVDF' A
#
# COMPACT_ATOMS: atom_id res chain seq x y z
N ASP A 1 -11.23 10.61 -7.61
CA ASP A 1 -11.70 9.45 -8.38
C ASP A 1 -11.27 8.16 -7.69
N TYR A 2 -12.27 7.35 -7.33
CA TYR A 2 -12.05 6.10 -6.62
C TYR A 2 -11.16 5.12 -7.40
N GLU A 3 -11.43 4.97 -8.70
CA GLU A 3 -10.65 4.03 -9.50
C GLU A 3 -9.20 4.46 -9.66
N LEU A 4 -8.95 5.74 -9.82
CA LEU A 4 -7.60 6.25 -9.92
C LEU A 4 -6.85 6.06 -8.61
N LEU A 5 -7.52 6.31 -7.50
CA LEU A 5 -6.93 6.11 -6.18
C LEU A 5 -6.58 4.64 -5.95
N LEU A 6 -7.49 3.74 -6.30
CA LEU A 6 -7.25 2.31 -6.16
C LEU A 6 -6.07 1.86 -7.00
N ARG A 7 -5.93 2.42 -8.21
CA ARG A 7 -4.78 2.13 -9.06
C ARG A 7 -3.47 2.52 -8.39
N LYS A 8 -3.44 3.69 -7.77
CA LYS A 8 -2.23 4.14 -7.07
C LYS A 8 -1.89 3.23 -5.89
N PHE A 9 -2.90 2.76 -5.18
CA PHE A 9 -2.70 1.79 -4.11
C PHE A 9 -2.10 0.49 -4.65
N LYS A 10 -2.61 0.00 -5.79
CA LYS A 10 -2.09 -1.23 -6.40
C LYS A 10 -0.66 -1.05 -6.88
N LEU A 11 -0.34 0.09 -7.46
CA LEU A 11 1.03 0.37 -7.91
C LEU A 11 2.00 0.43 -6.73
N PHE A 12 1.56 1.00 -5.61
CA PHE A 12 2.33 0.97 -4.38
C PHE A 12 2.59 -0.48 -3.92
N ASP A 13 1.56 -1.33 -4.00
CA ASP A 13 1.71 -2.73 -3.60
C ASP A 13 2.73 -3.47 -4.45
N HIS A 14 2.82 -3.14 -5.74
CA HIS A 14 3.74 -3.81 -6.66
C HIS A 14 5.18 -3.38 -6.51
N ASP A 15 5.43 -2.24 -5.87
CA ASP A 15 6.78 -1.69 -5.78
C ASP A 15 7.51 -2.28 -4.57
N VAL A 16 7.89 -3.55 -4.69
CA VAL A 16 8.56 -4.24 -3.59
C VAL A 16 10.01 -3.82 -3.43
N GLN A 17 10.62 -3.27 -4.47
CA GLN A 17 12.00 -2.82 -4.39
C GLN A 17 12.15 -1.63 -3.46
N ARG A 18 11.21 -0.69 -3.51
CA ARG A 18 11.26 0.49 -2.65
C ARG A 18 10.66 0.23 -1.28
N TYR A 19 9.55 -0.49 -1.22
CA TYR A 19 8.74 -0.57 0.00
C TYR A 19 8.74 -1.95 0.65
N GLY A 20 9.46 -2.89 0.07
CA GLY A 20 9.59 -4.22 0.65
C GLY A 20 8.39 -5.12 0.39
N PRO A 21 8.42 -6.32 0.95
CA PRO A 21 7.37 -7.31 0.71
C PRO A 21 6.04 -6.89 1.32
N THR A 22 4.96 -7.40 0.73
CA THR A 22 3.61 -7.11 1.20
C THR A 22 3.09 -8.14 2.20
N ALA A 23 3.69 -9.32 2.22
CA ALA A 23 3.18 -10.42 3.03
C ALA A 23 3.18 -10.08 4.52
N GLY A 24 2.02 -10.24 5.15
CA GLY A 24 1.89 -10.02 6.58
C GLY A 24 1.85 -8.57 7.03
N LEU A 25 1.96 -7.62 6.11
CA LEU A 25 1.98 -6.19 6.45
C LEU A 25 0.75 -5.48 5.92
N THR A 26 0.28 -4.49 6.69
CA THR A 26 -0.71 -3.54 6.18
C THR A 26 0.00 -2.50 5.32
N ARG A 27 -0.77 -1.76 4.53
CA ARG A 27 -0.19 -0.68 3.73
C ARG A 27 0.43 0.39 4.61
N ARG A 28 -0.20 0.71 5.74
CA ARG A 28 0.38 1.67 6.67
C ARG A 28 1.71 1.18 7.22
N GLU A 29 1.81 -0.09 7.56
CA GLU A 29 3.07 -0.65 8.07
C GLU A 29 4.19 -0.55 7.05
N ARG A 30 3.87 -0.81 5.78
CA ARG A 30 4.87 -0.66 4.71
C ARG A 30 5.33 0.78 4.56
N LEU A 31 4.39 1.73 4.63
CA LEU A 31 4.74 3.15 4.56
C LEU A 31 5.63 3.56 5.72
N GLU A 32 5.26 3.15 6.93
CA GLU A 32 6.02 3.51 8.12
C GLU A 32 7.42 2.90 8.08
N SER A 33 7.53 1.67 7.61
CA SER A 33 8.82 1.01 7.45
C SER A 33 9.69 1.74 6.45
N ALA A 34 9.11 2.16 5.32
CA ALA A 34 9.85 2.90 4.29
C ALA A 34 10.34 4.24 4.83
N MET A 35 9.47 4.95 5.55
CA MET A 35 9.85 6.24 6.12
C MET A 35 10.93 6.09 7.18
N ALA A 36 10.87 5.02 7.97
CA ALA A 36 11.89 4.75 8.99
C ALA A 36 13.26 4.47 8.36
N ARG A 37 13.29 3.97 7.13
CA ARG A 37 14.54 3.74 6.39
C ARG A 37 14.95 4.95 5.55
N ASN A 38 14.23 6.06 5.67
CA ASN A 38 14.46 7.26 4.87
C ASN A 38 14.28 7.01 3.37
N GLN A 39 13.42 6.06 3.01
CA GLN A 39 13.10 5.80 1.62
C GLN A 39 12.24 6.93 1.08
N ALA A 40 12.65 7.51 -0.06
CA ALA A 40 11.86 8.54 -0.71
C ALA A 40 10.54 7.94 -1.21
N LEU A 41 9.43 8.65 -0.98
CA LEU A 41 8.12 8.20 -1.41
C LEU A 41 7.82 8.76 -2.80
N ASP A 42 7.43 7.87 -3.72
CA ASP A 42 7.01 8.32 -5.05
C ASP A 42 5.54 8.78 -4.99
N GLU A 43 4.99 9.18 -6.15
CA GLU A 43 3.62 9.71 -6.18
C GLU A 43 2.59 8.69 -5.72
N ASN A 44 2.82 7.40 -5.97
CA ASN A 44 1.88 6.36 -5.56
C ASN A 44 1.88 6.20 -4.04
N ALA A 45 3.07 6.16 -3.44
CA ALA A 45 3.19 6.05 -1.99
C ALA A 45 2.65 7.30 -1.30
N LEU A 46 2.89 8.48 -1.89
CA LEU A 46 2.35 9.73 -1.33
C LEU A 46 0.83 9.75 -1.38
N ALA A 47 0.25 9.22 -2.47
CA ALA A 47 -1.21 9.13 -2.57
C ALA A 47 -1.78 8.20 -1.52
N VAL A 48 -1.13 7.06 -1.27
CA VAL A 48 -1.56 6.12 -0.22
C VAL A 48 -1.47 6.80 1.15
N LYS A 49 -0.35 7.44 1.44
CA LYS A 49 -0.13 8.13 2.70
C LYS A 49 -1.20 9.18 2.93
N HIS A 50 -1.43 10.03 1.92
CA HIS A 50 -2.44 11.09 2.01
C HIS A 50 -3.84 10.53 2.25
N ALA A 51 -4.22 9.49 1.51
CA ALA A 51 -5.55 8.91 1.63
C ALA A 51 -5.78 8.31 3.02
N LEU A 52 -4.76 7.67 3.58
CA LEU A 52 -4.88 7.08 4.92
C LEU A 52 -4.90 8.15 6.00
N GLU A 53 -4.03 9.15 5.90
CA GLU A 53 -3.94 10.19 6.93
C GLU A 53 -5.14 11.13 6.91
N SER A 54 -5.66 11.43 5.72
CA SER A 54 -6.81 12.32 5.57
C SER A 54 -8.14 11.58 5.67
N LYS A 55 -8.10 10.26 5.90
CA LYS A 55 -9.29 9.42 6.02
C LYS A 55 -10.21 9.51 4.81
N ILE A 56 -9.61 9.70 3.63
CA ILE A 56 -10.33 9.66 2.37
C ILE A 56 -10.88 8.27 2.13
N VAL A 57 -10.16 7.24 2.61
CA VAL A 57 -10.60 5.86 2.58
C VAL A 57 -10.70 5.36 4.02
N ASP A 58 -11.54 4.32 4.23
CA ASP A 58 -11.69 3.70 5.54
C ASP A 58 -10.55 2.70 5.72
N GLU A 59 -9.57 3.06 6.52
CA GLU A 59 -8.38 2.25 6.74
C GLU A 59 -8.71 0.90 7.38
N GLU A 60 -9.84 0.78 8.09
CA GLU A 60 -10.24 -0.48 8.69
C GLU A 60 -10.88 -1.42 7.68
N ASN A 61 -11.25 -0.91 6.51
CA ASN A 61 -11.79 -1.75 5.43
C ASN A 61 -10.62 -2.54 4.82
N PRO A 62 -10.71 -3.89 4.75
CA PRO A 62 -9.61 -4.71 4.23
C PRO A 62 -9.13 -4.31 2.83
N THR A 63 -10.03 -3.76 2.00
CA THR A 63 -9.67 -3.30 0.66
C THR A 63 -8.56 -2.24 0.70
N TRP A 64 -8.60 -1.37 1.70
CA TRP A 64 -7.64 -0.28 1.83
C TRP A 64 -6.53 -0.58 2.83
N LYS A 65 -6.82 -1.41 3.82
CA LYS A 65 -5.87 -1.74 4.88
C LYS A 65 -4.76 -2.65 4.38
N TYR A 66 -5.11 -3.66 3.59
CA TYR A 66 -4.18 -4.67 3.12
C TYR A 66 -3.92 -4.53 1.64
N SER A 67 -2.77 -5.05 1.20
CA SER A 67 -2.46 -5.09 -0.23
C SER A 67 -3.44 -6.01 -0.95
N VAL A 68 -3.50 -5.86 -2.27
CA VAL A 68 -4.34 -6.74 -3.09
C VAL A 68 -3.91 -8.21 -2.92
N TRP A 69 -2.64 -8.45 -2.65
CA TRP A 69 -2.10 -9.80 -2.47
C TRP A 69 -2.61 -10.44 -1.19
N LYS A 70 -2.77 -9.64 -0.14
CA LYS A 70 -3.31 -10.16 1.13
C LYS A 70 -4.72 -10.69 0.97
N ASN A 71 -5.52 -10.01 0.17
CA ASN A 71 -6.90 -10.41 -0.08
C ASN A 71 -7.02 -11.51 -1.13
N ASN A 72 -5.91 -11.86 -1.79
CA ASN A 72 -5.86 -12.87 -2.84
C ASN A 72 -4.64 -13.75 -2.59
N PRO A 73 -4.73 -14.68 -1.62
CA PRO A 73 -3.54 -15.45 -1.18
C PRO A 73 -2.83 -16.20 -2.30
N GLY A 74 -3.56 -16.64 -3.33
CA GLY A 74 -2.94 -17.31 -4.45
C GLY A 74 -2.00 -16.43 -5.25
N LEU A 75 -2.17 -15.12 -5.17
CA LEU A 75 -1.31 -14.19 -5.88
C LEU A 75 -0.06 -13.82 -5.09
N ASP A 76 -0.10 -13.97 -3.77
CA ASP A 76 1.04 -13.66 -2.91
C ASP A 76 2.26 -14.54 -3.23
N VAL A 77 2.01 -15.78 -3.64
CA VAL A 77 3.10 -16.70 -3.91
C VAL A 77 3.83 -16.40 -5.21
N ASP A 78 3.27 -15.55 -6.05
CA ASP A 78 3.88 -15.15 -7.32
C ASP A 78 4.88 -14.03 -7.17
N PHE A 79 5.03 -13.55 -5.96
CA PHE A 79 6.03 -12.56 -5.63
C PHE A 79 7.26 -13.22 -5.06
#